data_ac2e52b12655e7d63349cfd7f0d1d57b
#
_entry.id   ac2e52b12655e7d63349cfd7f0d1d57b
#
_cell.length_a   1.000
_cell.length_b   1.000
_cell.length_c   1.000
_cell.angle_alpha   90.00
_cell.angle_beta   90.00
_cell.angle_gamma   90.00
#
_symmetry.space_group_name_H-M   'P 1'
#
loop_
_entity.id
_entity.type
_entity.pdbx_description
1 polymer ?
#
loop_
_entity_poly.entity_id
_entity_poly.type
_entity_poly.pdbx_seq_one_letter_code
_entity_poly.pdbx_strand_id
1 'polypeptide(L)'
;MIKISIIGDVMLGRFVLEKYKNKPYPIVADAVKKLFIDSDFVLANFESPIVTSTSNDSLKFSASDELLDEVTFIRAFSLSNNHINDFGIKGMEETIIALENRGFQHNGLFTSEYKPIVEHCNNEKIAIFTCADMMNVEFDEENHYHTIRLHDENVLQNAIKEYKNSGYFCILYAHVGMLFTRFPNPIIRDFICAQTKTGIDCIVTVHPHCVGGYEKVNDIPIFYSLGDFLMDGSSFRRRESIVLDLIIEGGKLNSWNITPVITNMQLEVVLPLENQDKKIRNSFGFVSDKLKNVQDYISFYKMQYRKEMISHSLSTLFFLYKTKGIVGFLRVFSNRIWDVIEIFKRLLQDRSKMSYDADAVGEKHKLSNDALK
;
A
#
# COMPACT_ATOMS: atom_id res chain seq x y z
N MET A 1 -27.96 0.08 -7.18
CA MET A 1 -26.61 -0.35 -7.66
C MET A 1 -25.66 0.82 -7.56
N ILE A 2 -24.45 0.59 -7.03
CA ILE A 2 -23.35 1.56 -6.92
C ILE A 2 -22.08 0.94 -7.52
N LYS A 3 -21.27 1.76 -8.22
CA LYS A 3 -19.93 1.41 -8.69
C LYS A 3 -18.89 2.08 -7.81
N ILE A 4 -18.07 1.29 -7.14
CA ILE A 4 -16.90 1.76 -6.38
C ILE A 4 -15.63 1.37 -7.12
N SER A 5 -14.80 2.35 -7.46
CA SER A 5 -13.47 2.12 -8.02
C SER A 5 -12.43 2.27 -6.92
N ILE A 6 -11.60 1.26 -6.74
CA ILE A 6 -10.51 1.25 -5.76
C ILE A 6 -9.20 1.19 -6.51
N ILE A 7 -8.28 2.11 -6.17
CA ILE A 7 -6.94 2.17 -6.72
C ILE A 7 -5.90 2.00 -5.62
N GLY A 8 -4.67 1.73 -6.00
CA GLY A 8 -3.55 1.52 -5.08
C GLY A 8 -2.95 2.80 -4.53
N ASP A 9 -1.66 2.75 -4.24
CA ASP A 9 -0.92 3.81 -3.57
C ASP A 9 -0.75 5.03 -4.48
N VAL A 10 -1.04 6.21 -3.93
CA VAL A 10 -0.86 7.53 -4.54
C VAL A 10 0.17 8.31 -3.74
N MET A 11 1.34 8.52 -4.31
CA MET A 11 2.45 9.26 -3.74
C MET A 11 2.72 10.50 -4.58
N LEU A 12 2.38 11.68 -4.08
CA LEU A 12 2.49 12.98 -4.75
C LEU A 12 3.78 13.74 -4.38
N GLY A 13 4.78 13.02 -3.89
CA GLY A 13 6.05 13.58 -3.42
C GLY A 13 7.24 13.24 -4.32
N ARG A 14 8.45 13.46 -3.81
CA ARG A 14 9.74 13.06 -4.39
C ARG A 14 9.88 13.47 -5.86
N PHE A 15 10.25 12.53 -6.74
CA PHE A 15 10.46 12.82 -8.16
C PHE A 15 9.18 13.21 -8.91
N VAL A 16 7.99 12.79 -8.45
CA VAL A 16 6.71 13.25 -9.02
C VAL A 16 6.58 14.75 -8.80
N LEU A 17 6.75 15.21 -7.57
CA LEU A 17 6.66 16.62 -7.21
C LEU A 17 7.78 17.45 -7.86
N GLU A 18 9.03 16.96 -7.81
CA GLU A 18 10.17 17.64 -8.42
C GLU A 18 9.95 17.87 -9.91
N LYS A 19 9.52 16.85 -10.61
CA LYS A 19 9.25 16.93 -12.05
C LYS A 19 8.10 17.88 -12.37
N TYR A 20 7.01 17.82 -11.59
CA TYR A 20 5.86 18.70 -11.76
C TYR A 20 6.23 20.18 -11.55
N LYS A 21 7.01 20.49 -10.51
CA LYS A 21 7.49 21.85 -10.24
C LYS A 21 8.40 22.38 -11.36
N ASN A 22 9.23 21.53 -11.94
CA ASN A 22 10.10 21.93 -13.05
C ASN A 22 9.33 22.21 -14.33
N LYS A 23 8.30 21.43 -14.61
CA LYS A 23 7.40 21.59 -15.75
C LYS A 23 6.06 20.92 -15.44
N PRO A 24 4.99 21.70 -15.16
CA PRO A 24 3.66 21.13 -14.96
C PRO A 24 3.22 20.26 -16.14
N TYR A 25 2.65 19.10 -15.83
CA TYR A 25 2.15 18.10 -16.78
C TYR A 25 0.97 17.36 -16.14
N PRO A 26 0.05 16.78 -16.93
CA PRO A 26 -0.97 15.92 -16.37
C PRO A 26 -0.32 14.67 -15.76
N ILE A 27 -0.42 14.50 -14.43
CA ILE A 27 0.13 13.31 -13.76
C ILE A 27 -0.76 12.07 -13.96
N VAL A 28 -2.00 12.26 -14.39
CA VAL A 28 -2.93 11.21 -14.78
C VAL A 28 -3.52 11.55 -16.14
N ALA A 29 -3.30 10.69 -17.15
CA ALA A 29 -3.80 10.89 -18.50
C ALA A 29 -5.33 10.91 -18.55
N ASP A 30 -5.90 11.70 -19.45
CA ASP A 30 -7.36 11.81 -19.62
C ASP A 30 -8.03 10.47 -19.92
N ALA A 31 -7.33 9.57 -20.64
CA ALA A 31 -7.84 8.23 -20.89
C ALA A 31 -8.01 7.40 -19.60
N VAL A 32 -7.16 7.63 -18.60
CA VAL A 32 -7.28 6.99 -17.28
C VAL A 32 -8.36 7.69 -16.44
N LYS A 33 -8.41 9.03 -16.46
CA LYS A 33 -9.49 9.80 -15.76
C LYS A 33 -10.88 9.37 -16.23
N LYS A 34 -11.03 9.00 -17.51
CA LYS A 34 -12.30 8.49 -18.08
C LYS A 34 -12.76 7.17 -17.47
N LEU A 35 -11.88 6.35 -16.88
CA LEU A 35 -12.28 5.11 -16.20
C LEU A 35 -13.19 5.38 -14.99
N PHE A 36 -13.11 6.59 -14.42
CA PHE A 36 -13.80 6.98 -13.19
C PHE A 36 -15.07 7.79 -13.43
N ILE A 37 -15.41 8.14 -14.68
CA ILE A 37 -16.59 8.98 -14.99
C ILE A 37 -17.89 8.33 -14.49
N ASP A 38 -18.00 7.01 -14.64
CA ASP A 38 -19.18 6.24 -14.21
C ASP A 38 -19.01 5.64 -12.80
N SER A 39 -18.00 6.06 -12.05
CA SER A 39 -17.80 5.61 -10.68
C SER A 39 -18.51 6.52 -9.72
N ASP A 40 -19.38 5.97 -8.87
CA ASP A 40 -20.07 6.71 -7.83
C ASP A 40 -19.11 7.10 -6.70
N PHE A 41 -18.04 6.32 -6.50
CA PHE A 41 -17.04 6.55 -5.47
C PHE A 41 -15.66 6.02 -5.90
N VAL A 42 -14.61 6.80 -5.66
CA VAL A 42 -13.22 6.39 -5.93
C VAL A 42 -12.41 6.49 -4.64
N LEU A 43 -11.76 5.36 -4.27
CA LEU A 43 -10.91 5.22 -3.07
C LEU A 43 -9.45 5.00 -3.47
N ALA A 44 -8.52 5.66 -2.75
CA ALA A 44 -7.08 5.46 -2.86
C ALA A 44 -6.39 5.43 -1.49
N ASN A 45 -5.13 4.97 -1.43
CA ASN A 45 -4.24 5.23 -0.31
C ASN A 45 -3.36 6.45 -0.60
N PHE A 46 -3.29 7.41 0.33
CA PHE A 46 -2.45 8.60 0.21
C PHE A 46 -1.13 8.38 0.94
N GLU A 47 -0.11 7.92 0.23
CA GLU A 47 1.15 7.46 0.82
C GLU A 47 2.24 8.56 0.83
N SER A 48 1.85 9.80 1.05
CA SER A 48 2.81 10.91 1.20
C SER A 48 2.18 12.05 1.98
N PRO A 49 2.65 12.37 3.20
CA PRO A 49 2.12 13.52 3.93
C PRO A 49 2.34 14.81 3.13
N ILE A 50 1.35 15.69 3.18
CA ILE A 50 1.45 17.04 2.63
C ILE A 50 2.10 17.90 3.70
N VAL A 51 3.21 18.53 3.36
CA VAL A 51 3.95 19.37 4.29
C VAL A 51 4.52 20.60 3.59
N THR A 52 4.53 21.70 4.32
CA THR A 52 5.18 22.97 3.86
C THR A 52 6.71 22.90 3.96
N SER A 53 7.25 22.01 4.81
CA SER A 53 8.67 21.80 5.00
C SER A 53 9.17 20.64 4.13
N THR A 54 10.26 20.84 3.39
CA THR A 54 10.93 19.77 2.65
C THR A 54 11.97 19.08 3.51
N SER A 55 12.09 17.76 3.39
CA SER A 55 13.19 16.99 3.98
C SER A 55 14.19 16.59 2.91
N ASN A 56 15.48 16.62 3.25
CA ASN A 56 16.54 16.04 2.43
C ASN A 56 16.66 14.51 2.63
N ASP A 57 15.87 13.94 3.53
CA ASP A 57 15.82 12.50 3.77
C ASP A 57 15.00 11.83 2.66
N SER A 58 15.67 11.05 1.82
CA SER A 58 15.06 10.33 0.70
C SER A 58 14.07 9.23 1.13
N LEU A 59 14.03 8.89 2.41
CA LEU A 59 13.11 7.90 2.97
C LEU A 59 11.78 8.54 3.42
N LYS A 60 11.73 9.85 3.61
CA LYS A 60 10.53 10.58 3.96
C LYS A 60 9.80 11.05 2.71
N PHE A 61 8.51 10.80 2.64
CA PHE A 61 7.68 11.19 1.51
C PHE A 61 6.98 12.51 1.84
N SER A 62 7.38 13.59 1.16
CA SER A 62 6.72 14.88 1.29
C SER A 62 6.05 15.28 0.00
N ALA A 63 4.77 15.59 0.06
CA ALA A 63 3.97 16.07 -1.06
C ALA A 63 3.69 17.57 -0.93
N SER A 64 3.25 18.18 -2.04
CA SER A 64 2.68 19.52 -2.09
C SER A 64 1.18 19.42 -2.36
N ASP A 65 0.41 20.29 -1.75
CA ASP A 65 -1.05 20.31 -1.89
C ASP A 65 -1.52 20.69 -3.31
N GLU A 66 -0.70 21.40 -4.10
CA GLU A 66 -1.00 21.75 -5.49
C GLU A 66 -1.25 20.53 -6.39
N LEU A 67 -0.63 19.38 -6.09
CA LEU A 67 -0.81 18.15 -6.87
C LEU A 67 -2.15 17.46 -6.59
N LEU A 68 -2.87 17.81 -5.53
CA LEU A 68 -4.21 17.29 -5.26
C LEU A 68 -5.21 17.68 -6.36
N ASP A 69 -5.00 18.81 -7.05
CA ASP A 69 -5.87 19.28 -8.12
C ASP A 69 -5.83 18.33 -9.34
N GLU A 70 -4.77 17.55 -9.49
CA GLU A 70 -4.61 16.56 -10.57
C GLU A 70 -5.36 15.24 -10.32
N VAL A 71 -5.80 15.00 -9.07
CA VAL A 71 -6.42 13.74 -8.63
C VAL A 71 -7.86 13.94 -8.10
N THR A 72 -8.54 15.00 -8.49
CA THR A 72 -9.89 15.38 -8.03
C THR A 72 -10.99 14.35 -8.37
N PHE A 73 -10.72 13.37 -9.24
CA PHE A 73 -11.61 12.24 -9.49
C PHE A 73 -11.64 11.24 -8.30
N ILE A 74 -10.67 11.30 -7.39
CA ILE A 74 -10.67 10.51 -6.15
C ILE A 74 -11.64 11.18 -5.17
N ARG A 75 -12.48 10.36 -4.52
CA ARG A 75 -13.45 10.85 -3.52
C ARG A 75 -12.90 10.78 -2.11
N ALA A 76 -12.13 9.74 -1.82
CA ALA A 76 -11.62 9.50 -0.48
C ALA A 76 -10.22 8.90 -0.47
N PHE A 77 -9.47 9.21 0.59
CA PHE A 77 -8.14 8.67 0.84
C PHE A 77 -8.06 7.90 2.17
N SER A 78 -7.42 6.73 2.13
CA SER A 78 -6.87 6.11 3.33
C SER A 78 -5.58 6.83 3.73
N LEU A 79 -5.46 7.18 5.01
CA LEU A 79 -4.25 7.68 5.65
C LEU A 79 -3.59 6.62 6.54
N SER A 80 -4.18 5.41 6.63
CA SER A 80 -3.54 4.27 7.30
C SER A 80 -2.42 3.72 6.44
N ASN A 81 -1.20 4.25 6.58
CA ASN A 81 -0.02 3.77 5.87
C ASN A 81 1.25 4.09 6.66
N ASN A 82 2.36 3.46 6.29
CA ASN A 82 3.63 3.57 6.99
C ASN A 82 4.34 4.93 6.87
N HIS A 83 3.92 5.79 5.93
CA HIS A 83 4.53 7.10 5.69
C HIS A 83 3.79 8.28 6.33
N ILE A 84 2.58 8.06 6.85
CA ILE A 84 1.75 9.17 7.35
C ILE A 84 2.41 9.94 8.51
N ASN A 85 3.25 9.29 9.30
CA ASN A 85 3.96 9.89 10.43
C ASN A 85 5.41 10.33 10.09
N ASP A 86 5.79 10.40 8.82
CA ASP A 86 7.16 10.79 8.40
C ASP A 86 7.56 12.19 8.92
N PHE A 87 6.60 13.06 9.17
CA PHE A 87 6.80 14.44 9.64
C PHE A 87 6.10 14.73 10.98
N GLY A 88 5.73 13.70 11.73
CA GLY A 88 5.08 13.83 13.05
C GLY A 88 3.67 14.43 12.97
N ILE A 89 3.17 14.89 14.12
CA ILE A 89 1.82 15.46 14.29
C ILE A 89 1.56 16.57 13.27
N LYS A 90 2.50 17.49 13.11
CA LYS A 90 2.36 18.61 12.20
C LYS A 90 2.13 18.16 10.74
N GLY A 91 2.86 17.15 10.28
CA GLY A 91 2.68 16.61 8.93
C GLY A 91 1.31 15.94 8.75
N MET A 92 0.82 15.26 9.77
CA MET A 92 -0.53 14.69 9.75
C MET A 92 -1.61 15.77 9.68
N GLU A 93 -1.51 16.81 10.51
CA GLU A 93 -2.46 17.95 10.54
C GLU A 93 -2.46 18.72 9.21
N GLU A 94 -1.29 19.05 8.67
CA GLU A 94 -1.16 19.72 7.37
C GLU A 94 -1.80 18.86 6.26
N THR A 95 -1.62 17.54 6.31
CA THR A 95 -2.24 16.61 5.35
C THR A 95 -3.76 16.60 5.46
N ILE A 96 -4.31 16.45 6.67
CA ILE A 96 -5.75 16.47 6.92
C ILE A 96 -6.37 17.76 6.40
N ILE A 97 -5.81 18.92 6.80
CA ILE A 97 -6.30 20.24 6.38
C ILE A 97 -6.27 20.40 4.86
N ALA A 98 -5.19 19.95 4.19
CA ALA A 98 -5.06 20.06 2.75
C ALA A 98 -6.11 19.22 1.99
N LEU A 99 -6.41 18.00 2.49
CA LEU A 99 -7.43 17.11 1.92
C LEU A 99 -8.83 17.69 2.14
N GLU A 100 -9.16 18.12 3.36
CA GLU A 100 -10.46 18.69 3.70
C GLU A 100 -10.76 19.97 2.93
N ASN A 101 -9.78 20.87 2.77
CA ASN A 101 -9.91 22.11 2.00
C ASN A 101 -10.28 21.87 0.52
N ARG A 102 -9.98 20.66 -0.01
CA ARG A 102 -10.34 20.27 -1.39
C ARG A 102 -11.55 19.33 -1.44
N GLY A 103 -12.19 19.10 -0.30
CA GLY A 103 -13.41 18.27 -0.21
C GLY A 103 -13.17 16.77 -0.33
N PHE A 104 -11.94 16.29 -0.15
CA PHE A 104 -11.67 14.85 -0.05
C PHE A 104 -12.13 14.32 1.32
N GLN A 105 -12.80 13.18 1.29
CA GLN A 105 -12.97 12.39 2.51
C GLN A 105 -11.66 11.69 2.86
N HIS A 106 -11.42 11.41 4.12
CA HIS A 106 -10.26 10.63 4.54
C HIS A 106 -10.58 9.80 5.79
N ASN A 107 -9.79 8.77 6.00
CA ASN A 107 -9.81 7.95 7.21
C ASN A 107 -8.41 7.34 7.43
N GLY A 108 -8.18 6.82 8.63
CA GLY A 108 -6.93 6.14 8.97
C GLY A 108 -6.19 6.81 10.12
N LEU A 109 -6.50 8.08 10.40
CA LEU A 109 -6.05 8.79 11.59
C LEU A 109 -7.26 9.17 12.43
N PHE A 110 -7.20 8.92 13.73
CA PHE A 110 -8.25 9.27 14.69
C PHE A 110 -7.65 9.64 16.05
N THR A 111 -8.37 10.45 16.83
CA THR A 111 -7.90 10.94 18.13
C THR A 111 -8.62 10.30 19.32
N SER A 112 -9.81 9.77 19.14
CA SER A 112 -10.61 9.19 20.21
C SER A 112 -11.35 7.93 19.76
N GLU A 113 -12.21 8.04 18.76
CA GLU A 113 -13.04 6.96 18.27
C GLU A 113 -12.74 6.70 16.79
N TYR A 114 -12.53 5.44 16.44
CA TYR A 114 -12.35 5.04 15.06
C TYR A 114 -13.70 5.01 14.33
N LYS A 115 -13.79 5.72 13.18
CA LYS A 115 -14.96 5.71 12.31
C LYS A 115 -14.53 5.39 10.88
N PRO A 116 -15.22 4.49 10.16
CA PRO A 116 -14.93 4.23 8.75
C PRO A 116 -15.31 5.43 7.87
N ILE A 117 -14.81 5.44 6.62
CA ILE A 117 -15.40 6.27 5.57
C ILE A 117 -16.79 5.71 5.27
N VAL A 118 -17.78 6.59 5.21
CA VAL A 118 -19.17 6.22 4.95
C VAL A 118 -19.65 6.88 3.68
N GLU A 119 -20.27 6.11 2.77
CA GLU A 119 -20.91 6.62 1.57
C GLU A 119 -22.34 6.10 1.47
N HIS A 120 -23.24 6.99 1.06
CA HIS A 120 -24.64 6.69 0.80
C HIS A 120 -24.99 7.11 -0.62
N CYS A 121 -25.19 6.18 -1.51
CA CYS A 121 -25.50 6.45 -2.89
C CYS A 121 -26.47 5.38 -3.44
N ASN A 122 -27.48 5.80 -4.22
CA ASN A 122 -28.42 4.91 -4.91
C ASN A 122 -29.07 3.86 -3.99
N ASN A 123 -29.44 4.23 -2.75
CA ASN A 123 -29.98 3.36 -1.69
C ASN A 123 -28.99 2.31 -1.16
N GLU A 124 -27.75 2.34 -1.55
CA GLU A 124 -26.70 1.51 -0.97
C GLU A 124 -26.01 2.26 0.18
N LYS A 125 -25.57 1.53 1.19
CA LYS A 125 -24.80 2.02 2.32
C LYS A 125 -23.46 1.31 2.35
N ILE A 126 -22.37 2.06 2.25
CA ILE A 126 -21.02 1.55 2.19
C ILE A 126 -20.23 2.05 3.39
N ALA A 127 -19.49 1.17 4.05
CA ALA A 127 -18.54 1.51 5.11
C ALA A 127 -17.15 0.97 4.73
N ILE A 128 -16.15 1.85 4.69
CA ILE A 128 -14.77 1.50 4.32
C ILE A 128 -13.88 1.65 5.55
N PHE A 129 -13.36 0.53 6.01
CA PHE A 129 -12.43 0.44 7.13
C PHE A 129 -11.00 0.42 6.61
N THR A 130 -10.08 1.07 7.32
CA THR A 130 -8.66 1.15 6.95
C THR A 130 -7.78 0.67 8.09
N CYS A 131 -6.67 0.03 7.78
CA CYS A 131 -5.64 -0.36 8.74
C CYS A 131 -4.26 -0.46 8.08
N ALA A 132 -3.21 -0.46 8.91
CA ALA A 132 -1.83 -0.67 8.48
C ALA A 132 -1.13 -1.71 9.37
N ASP A 133 -0.06 -2.39 8.87
CA ASP A 133 0.69 -3.34 9.69
C ASP A 133 1.86 -2.70 10.44
N MET A 134 2.53 -1.72 9.86
CA MET A 134 3.69 -1.06 10.43
C MET A 134 3.72 0.44 10.12
N MET A 135 4.56 1.16 10.86
CA MET A 135 4.89 2.57 10.65
C MET A 135 6.39 2.71 10.41
N ASN A 136 6.81 3.58 9.49
CA ASN A 136 8.23 3.92 9.33
C ASN A 136 8.73 4.75 10.51
N VAL A 137 7.87 5.65 11.02
CA VAL A 137 8.09 6.42 12.23
C VAL A 137 6.94 6.12 13.17
N GLU A 138 7.22 5.47 14.31
CA GLU A 138 6.20 5.17 15.30
C GLU A 138 5.64 6.45 15.92
N PHE A 139 4.41 6.38 16.38
CA PHE A 139 3.78 7.47 17.14
C PHE A 139 4.47 7.58 18.50
N ASP A 140 4.89 8.79 18.85
CA ASP A 140 5.43 9.08 20.18
C ASP A 140 4.31 9.30 21.23
N GLU A 141 4.69 9.43 22.51
CA GLU A 141 3.74 9.60 23.62
C GLU A 141 2.95 10.93 23.53
N GLU A 142 3.49 11.93 22.83
CA GLU A 142 2.84 13.23 22.64
C GLU A 142 1.81 13.18 21.50
N ASN A 143 1.87 12.15 20.67
CA ASN A 143 1.00 12.02 19.52
C ASN A 143 -0.39 11.56 19.95
N HIS A 144 -1.37 12.44 19.80
CA HIS A 144 -2.77 12.13 20.08
C HIS A 144 -3.49 11.43 18.92
N TYR A 145 -2.85 11.29 17.75
CA TYR A 145 -3.39 10.51 16.63
C TYR A 145 -3.06 9.03 16.77
N HIS A 146 -3.98 8.21 16.34
CA HIS A 146 -3.86 6.77 16.24
C HIS A 146 -4.23 6.28 14.84
N THR A 147 -3.74 5.12 14.47
CA THR A 147 -4.22 4.35 13.30
C THR A 147 -4.47 2.90 13.72
N ILE A 148 -5.43 2.25 13.08
CA ILE A 148 -5.66 0.82 13.31
C ILE A 148 -4.45 0.02 12.82
N ARG A 149 -3.87 -0.76 13.73
CA ARG A 149 -2.77 -1.69 13.45
C ARG A 149 -3.27 -3.13 13.50
N LEU A 150 -2.46 -4.08 13.05
CA LEU A 150 -2.82 -5.51 13.10
C LEU A 150 -3.14 -6.00 14.51
N HIS A 151 -2.49 -5.43 15.54
CA HIS A 151 -2.75 -5.79 16.94
C HIS A 151 -4.01 -5.12 17.52
N ASP A 152 -4.62 -4.15 16.83
CA ASP A 152 -5.86 -3.48 17.26
C ASP A 152 -7.11 -4.21 16.72
N GLU A 153 -7.00 -5.50 16.52
CA GLU A 153 -8.02 -6.34 15.87
C GLU A 153 -9.40 -6.19 16.52
N ASN A 154 -9.49 -6.08 17.83
CA ASN A 154 -10.75 -5.91 18.55
C ASN A 154 -11.46 -4.59 18.20
N VAL A 155 -10.71 -3.49 18.04
CA VAL A 155 -11.27 -2.17 17.67
C VAL A 155 -11.86 -2.26 16.26
N LEU A 156 -11.10 -2.82 15.34
CA LEU A 156 -11.54 -3.01 13.95
C LEU A 156 -12.79 -3.91 13.86
N GLN A 157 -12.77 -5.06 14.53
CA GLN A 157 -13.88 -6.01 14.51
C GLN A 157 -15.16 -5.45 15.14
N ASN A 158 -15.07 -4.69 16.22
CA ASN A 158 -16.23 -4.06 16.84
C ASN A 158 -16.85 -3.02 15.90
N ALA A 159 -16.03 -2.17 15.29
CA ALA A 159 -16.51 -1.20 14.30
C ALA A 159 -17.18 -1.88 13.10
N ILE A 160 -16.56 -2.93 12.54
CA ILE A 160 -17.16 -3.70 11.42
C ILE A 160 -18.53 -4.25 11.82
N LYS A 161 -18.65 -4.87 12.99
CA LYS A 161 -19.93 -5.46 13.46
C LYS A 161 -21.04 -4.41 13.61
N GLU A 162 -20.72 -3.24 14.14
CA GLU A 162 -21.67 -2.14 14.29
C GLU A 162 -22.26 -1.70 12.95
N TYR A 163 -21.41 -1.42 11.97
CA TYR A 163 -21.86 -0.99 10.64
C TYR A 163 -22.54 -2.11 9.88
N LYS A 164 -22.07 -3.34 10.01
CA LYS A 164 -22.72 -4.51 9.40
C LYS A 164 -24.14 -4.72 9.93
N ASN A 165 -24.35 -4.61 11.25
CA ASN A 165 -25.65 -4.69 11.87
C ASN A 165 -26.60 -3.55 11.44
N SER A 166 -26.03 -2.41 11.02
CA SER A 166 -26.76 -1.26 10.49
C SER A 166 -27.02 -1.34 8.98
N GLY A 167 -26.69 -2.49 8.36
CA GLY A 167 -27.01 -2.81 6.97
C GLY A 167 -26.03 -2.22 5.95
N TYR A 168 -24.79 -1.92 6.35
CA TYR A 168 -23.75 -1.46 5.42
C TYR A 168 -23.09 -2.64 4.70
N PHE A 169 -22.70 -2.41 3.45
CA PHE A 169 -21.69 -3.21 2.77
C PHE A 169 -20.32 -2.74 3.28
N CYS A 170 -19.56 -3.66 3.89
CA CYS A 170 -18.34 -3.36 4.62
C CYS A 170 -17.11 -3.76 3.79
N ILE A 171 -16.24 -2.79 3.49
CA ILE A 171 -14.97 -2.99 2.78
C ILE A 171 -13.82 -2.76 3.76
N LEU A 172 -12.87 -3.69 3.84
CA LEU A 172 -11.58 -3.46 4.50
C LEU A 172 -10.53 -3.10 3.44
N TYR A 173 -9.96 -1.90 3.55
CA TYR A 173 -8.87 -1.42 2.71
C TYR A 173 -7.60 -1.31 3.57
N ALA A 174 -6.67 -2.25 3.41
CA ALA A 174 -5.55 -2.45 4.32
C ALA A 174 -4.19 -2.17 3.65
N HIS A 175 -3.37 -1.33 4.28
CA HIS A 175 -2.01 -1.05 3.84
C HIS A 175 -1.03 -2.01 4.55
N VAL A 176 -0.92 -3.22 4.02
CA VAL A 176 -0.26 -4.35 4.68
C VAL A 176 0.51 -5.23 3.68
N GLY A 177 1.53 -5.88 4.16
CA GLY A 177 2.26 -6.89 3.39
C GLY A 177 3.77 -6.67 3.35
N MET A 178 4.45 -7.48 2.54
CA MET A 178 5.89 -7.40 2.33
C MET A 178 6.19 -6.68 1.02
N LEU A 179 7.05 -5.66 1.08
CA LEU A 179 7.48 -4.88 -0.08
C LEU A 179 7.94 -5.79 -1.24
N PHE A 180 7.47 -5.46 -2.44
CA PHE A 180 7.88 -6.04 -3.72
C PHE A 180 7.56 -7.52 -3.90
N THR A 181 6.72 -8.11 -3.03
CA THR A 181 6.21 -9.47 -3.18
C THR A 181 4.77 -9.46 -3.68
N ARG A 182 4.49 -10.23 -4.74
CA ARG A 182 3.14 -10.37 -5.30
C ARG A 182 2.25 -11.31 -4.49
N PHE A 183 2.88 -12.21 -3.74
CA PHE A 183 2.20 -13.11 -2.84
C PHE A 183 2.18 -12.50 -1.44
N PRO A 184 1.05 -12.54 -0.72
CA PRO A 184 1.01 -12.03 0.63
C PRO A 184 1.96 -12.81 1.56
N ASN A 185 2.51 -12.13 2.54
CA ASN A 185 3.21 -12.79 3.65
C ASN A 185 2.24 -13.74 4.37
N PRO A 186 2.63 -14.97 4.75
CA PRO A 186 1.74 -15.93 5.42
C PRO A 186 1.00 -15.37 6.64
N ILE A 187 1.69 -14.63 7.52
CA ILE A 187 1.08 -14.04 8.71
C ILE A 187 0.05 -12.99 8.34
N ILE A 188 0.39 -12.11 7.38
CA ILE A 188 -0.54 -11.11 6.86
C ILE A 188 -1.74 -11.78 6.20
N ARG A 189 -1.51 -12.85 5.43
CA ARG A 189 -2.62 -13.61 4.82
C ARG A 189 -3.53 -14.22 5.88
N ASP A 190 -2.97 -14.81 6.93
CA ASP A 190 -3.75 -15.39 8.02
C ASP A 190 -4.59 -14.33 8.75
N PHE A 191 -4.02 -13.15 9.05
CA PHE A 191 -4.76 -12.02 9.60
C PHE A 191 -5.90 -11.58 8.67
N ILE A 192 -5.62 -11.35 7.39
CA ILE A 192 -6.62 -10.93 6.39
C ILE A 192 -7.72 -11.98 6.24
N CYS A 193 -7.37 -13.27 6.19
CA CYS A 193 -8.34 -14.36 6.14
C CYS A 193 -9.22 -14.43 7.41
N ALA A 194 -8.67 -14.11 8.58
CA ALA A 194 -9.44 -14.06 9.83
C ALA A 194 -10.52 -12.97 9.77
N GLN A 195 -10.25 -11.83 9.13
CA GLN A 195 -11.22 -10.74 8.98
C GLN A 195 -12.46 -11.14 8.17
N THR A 196 -12.42 -12.17 7.33
CA THR A 196 -13.60 -12.67 6.61
C THR A 196 -14.72 -13.21 7.51
N LYS A 197 -14.44 -13.39 8.80
CA LYS A 197 -15.42 -13.87 9.80
C LYS A 197 -16.06 -12.73 10.61
N THR A 198 -15.68 -11.49 10.38
CA THR A 198 -16.09 -10.33 11.22
C THR A 198 -17.36 -9.62 10.71
N GLY A 199 -17.81 -9.95 9.51
CA GLY A 199 -18.92 -9.27 8.82
C GLY A 199 -18.46 -8.37 7.67
N ILE A 200 -17.16 -8.41 7.33
CA ILE A 200 -16.63 -7.75 6.13
C ILE A 200 -17.19 -8.42 4.86
N ASP A 201 -17.42 -7.65 3.81
CA ASP A 201 -17.96 -8.14 2.53
C ASP A 201 -16.91 -8.17 1.41
N CYS A 202 -15.84 -7.38 1.53
CA CYS A 202 -14.73 -7.34 0.58
C CYS A 202 -13.45 -6.86 1.29
N ILE A 203 -12.31 -7.44 0.93
CA ILE A 203 -10.99 -7.01 1.44
C ILE A 203 -10.09 -6.64 0.27
N VAL A 204 -9.45 -5.49 0.37
CA VAL A 204 -8.46 -4.99 -0.60
C VAL A 204 -7.21 -4.60 0.14
N THR A 205 -6.04 -5.03 -0.33
CA THR A 205 -4.78 -4.61 0.28
C THR A 205 -3.91 -3.80 -0.68
N VAL A 206 -3.03 -2.98 -0.12
CA VAL A 206 -1.99 -2.18 -0.80
C VAL A 206 -0.70 -2.23 0.03
N HIS A 207 0.35 -1.53 -0.32
CA HIS A 207 1.69 -1.50 0.29
C HIS A 207 2.77 -2.33 -0.43
N PRO A 208 2.56 -3.54 -0.97
CA PRO A 208 3.65 -4.28 -1.62
C PRO A 208 4.23 -3.64 -2.88
N HIS A 209 3.68 -2.53 -3.37
CA HIS A 209 4.11 -1.79 -4.58
C HIS A 209 4.22 -2.66 -5.83
N CYS A 210 3.40 -3.67 -5.94
CA CYS A 210 3.27 -4.52 -7.12
C CYS A 210 1.93 -5.24 -7.13
N VAL A 211 1.38 -5.47 -8.32
CA VAL A 211 0.09 -6.15 -8.46
C VAL A 211 0.17 -7.58 -7.94
N GLY A 212 -0.67 -7.90 -6.97
CA GLY A 212 -0.82 -9.23 -6.38
C GLY A 212 -1.83 -10.09 -7.13
N GLY A 213 -2.73 -10.76 -6.40
CA GLY A 213 -3.75 -11.65 -6.92
C GLY A 213 -5.06 -11.56 -6.15
N TYR A 214 -5.92 -12.50 -6.42
CA TYR A 214 -7.26 -12.61 -5.85
C TYR A 214 -7.49 -14.02 -5.30
N GLU A 215 -8.18 -14.11 -4.17
CA GLU A 215 -8.78 -15.35 -3.70
C GLU A 215 -10.13 -15.08 -3.04
N LYS A 216 -10.91 -16.15 -2.80
CA LYS A 216 -12.18 -16.12 -2.09
C LYS A 216 -12.09 -17.01 -0.86
N VAL A 217 -12.29 -16.43 0.32
CA VAL A 217 -12.24 -17.14 1.62
C VAL A 217 -13.56 -16.90 2.35
N ASN A 218 -14.24 -17.95 2.81
CA ASN A 218 -15.56 -17.84 3.44
C ASN A 218 -16.58 -17.03 2.61
N ASP A 219 -16.54 -17.18 1.28
CA ASP A 219 -17.32 -16.41 0.31
C ASP A 219 -16.96 -14.92 0.19
N ILE A 220 -15.98 -14.43 0.94
CA ILE A 220 -15.52 -13.05 0.89
C ILE A 220 -14.37 -12.92 -0.12
N PRO A 221 -14.46 -11.99 -1.10
CA PRO A 221 -13.39 -11.69 -2.04
C PRO A 221 -12.26 -10.92 -1.33
N ILE A 222 -11.03 -11.34 -1.62
CA ILE A 222 -9.79 -10.72 -1.13
C ILE A 222 -8.92 -10.39 -2.34
N PHE A 223 -8.58 -9.12 -2.50
CA PHE A 223 -7.67 -8.62 -3.54
C PHE A 223 -6.36 -8.20 -2.89
N TYR A 224 -5.29 -8.93 -3.19
CA TYR A 224 -3.96 -8.66 -2.66
C TYR A 224 -3.21 -7.69 -3.56
N SER A 225 -2.85 -6.55 -3.00
CA SER A 225 -2.06 -5.48 -3.63
C SER A 225 -2.51 -5.05 -5.02
N LEU A 226 -3.09 -3.88 -5.11
CA LEU A 226 -3.45 -3.28 -6.39
C LEU A 226 -2.24 -2.68 -7.12
N GLY A 227 -1.05 -2.63 -6.49
CA GLY A 227 0.13 -1.92 -6.98
C GLY A 227 0.04 -0.41 -6.76
N ASP A 228 1.03 0.32 -7.28
CA ASP A 228 1.09 1.78 -7.17
C ASP A 228 0.27 2.43 -8.28
N PHE A 229 -0.79 3.15 -7.93
CA PHE A 229 -1.52 3.92 -8.93
C PHE A 229 -0.63 5.05 -9.47
N LEU A 230 0.02 5.77 -8.57
CA LEU A 230 1.01 6.80 -8.92
C LEU A 230 2.15 6.80 -7.92
N MET A 231 3.34 6.42 -8.37
CA MET A 231 4.57 6.46 -7.60
C MET A 231 5.80 6.53 -8.52
N ASP A 232 6.91 7.04 -8.02
CA ASP A 232 8.18 7.14 -8.74
C ASP A 232 9.00 5.82 -8.77
N GLY A 233 8.32 4.69 -8.92
CA GLY A 233 8.92 3.36 -8.92
C GLY A 233 10.07 3.18 -9.92
N SER A 234 11.21 2.66 -9.46
CA SER A 234 12.42 2.50 -10.27
C SER A 234 12.37 1.33 -11.27
N SER A 235 11.51 0.34 -11.03
CA SER A 235 11.39 -0.83 -11.90
C SER A 235 10.03 -0.90 -12.59
N PHE A 236 9.97 -1.56 -13.75
CA PHE A 236 8.73 -1.72 -14.50
C PHE A 236 7.61 -2.36 -13.65
N ARG A 237 7.95 -3.35 -12.81
CA ARG A 237 6.98 -4.01 -11.93
C ARG A 237 6.37 -3.09 -10.87
N ARG A 238 7.11 -2.08 -10.43
CA ARG A 238 6.67 -1.05 -9.48
C ARG A 238 5.89 0.07 -10.13
N ARG A 239 5.61 -0.04 -11.43
CA ARG A 239 4.81 0.89 -12.22
C ARG A 239 3.55 0.23 -12.77
N GLU A 240 3.38 -1.08 -12.54
CA GLU A 240 2.17 -1.82 -12.88
C GLU A 240 1.15 -1.65 -11.74
N SER A 241 -0.07 -1.29 -12.07
CA SER A 241 -1.19 -1.19 -11.13
C SER A 241 -2.49 -1.66 -11.77
N ILE A 242 -3.52 -1.84 -10.95
CA ILE A 242 -4.87 -2.13 -11.41
C ILE A 242 -5.87 -1.21 -10.71
N VAL A 243 -6.85 -0.75 -11.47
CA VAL A 243 -8.10 -0.19 -10.96
C VAL A 243 -9.04 -1.37 -10.71
N LEU A 244 -9.54 -1.51 -9.50
CA LEU A 244 -10.53 -2.51 -9.12
C LEU A 244 -11.91 -1.85 -9.05
N ASP A 245 -12.82 -2.25 -9.94
CA ASP A 245 -14.21 -1.82 -9.91
C ASP A 245 -15.05 -2.87 -9.17
N LEU A 246 -15.81 -2.44 -8.16
CA LEU A 246 -16.80 -3.24 -7.44
C LEU A 246 -18.20 -2.75 -7.79
N ILE A 247 -19.08 -3.64 -8.20
CA ILE A 247 -20.50 -3.33 -8.45
C ILE A 247 -21.31 -3.93 -7.30
N ILE A 248 -21.94 -3.07 -6.52
CA ILE A 248 -22.70 -3.44 -5.33
C ILE A 248 -24.19 -3.16 -5.59
N GLU A 249 -25.03 -4.12 -5.26
CA GLU A 249 -26.48 -4.02 -5.42
C GLU A 249 -27.22 -4.78 -4.32
N GLY A 250 -28.17 -4.14 -3.67
CA GLY A 250 -28.92 -4.72 -2.55
C GLY A 250 -28.03 -5.12 -1.37
N GLY A 251 -26.99 -4.35 -1.08
CA GLY A 251 -26.02 -4.61 -0.01
C GLY A 251 -25.11 -5.82 -0.25
N LYS A 252 -24.95 -6.26 -1.51
CA LYS A 252 -24.09 -7.39 -1.89
C LYS A 252 -23.19 -7.05 -3.07
N LEU A 253 -22.02 -7.67 -3.11
CA LEU A 253 -21.15 -7.60 -4.29
C LEU A 253 -21.78 -8.44 -5.43
N ASN A 254 -22.22 -7.74 -6.49
CA ASN A 254 -22.79 -8.36 -7.68
C ASN A 254 -21.71 -8.85 -8.65
N SER A 255 -20.74 -7.97 -8.93
CA SER A 255 -19.60 -8.29 -9.80
C SER A 255 -18.40 -7.39 -9.51
N TRP A 256 -17.25 -7.75 -10.06
CA TRP A 256 -16.05 -6.94 -10.03
C TRP A 256 -15.26 -7.05 -11.34
N ASN A 257 -14.45 -6.06 -11.63
CA ASN A 257 -13.53 -6.04 -12.77
C ASN A 257 -12.21 -5.38 -12.41
N ILE A 258 -11.15 -5.72 -13.12
CA ILE A 258 -9.86 -5.03 -13.01
C ILE A 258 -9.51 -4.38 -14.35
N THR A 259 -8.97 -3.17 -14.27
CA THR A 259 -8.42 -2.46 -15.43
C THR A 259 -6.95 -2.11 -15.13
N PRO A 260 -5.99 -2.70 -15.88
CA PRO A 260 -4.59 -2.36 -15.72
C PRO A 260 -4.30 -0.91 -16.08
N VAL A 261 -3.42 -0.29 -15.28
CA VAL A 261 -2.81 1.02 -15.55
C VAL A 261 -1.31 0.94 -15.27
N ILE A 262 -0.53 1.85 -15.82
CA ILE A 262 0.91 1.93 -15.55
C ILE A 262 1.34 3.38 -15.33
N THR A 263 2.31 3.59 -14.44
CA THR A 263 3.05 4.85 -14.39
C THR A 263 4.19 4.77 -15.42
N ASN A 264 4.17 5.63 -16.44
CA ASN A 264 5.18 5.66 -17.51
C ASN A 264 6.51 6.28 -17.02
N MET A 265 7.51 6.36 -17.92
CA MET A 265 8.81 6.95 -17.59
C MET A 265 8.76 8.46 -17.34
N GLN A 266 7.68 9.10 -17.75
CA GLN A 266 7.39 10.51 -17.49
C GLN A 266 6.66 10.73 -16.17
N LEU A 267 6.47 9.67 -15.36
CA LEU A 267 5.72 9.68 -14.10
C LEU A 267 4.25 10.10 -14.28
N GLU A 268 3.67 9.77 -15.43
CA GLU A 268 2.25 9.95 -15.74
C GLU A 268 1.57 8.58 -15.69
N VAL A 269 0.39 8.51 -15.10
CA VAL A 269 -0.46 7.31 -15.10
C VAL A 269 -1.18 7.24 -16.45
N VAL A 270 -0.95 6.15 -17.17
CA VAL A 270 -1.49 5.93 -18.52
C VAL A 270 -2.10 4.53 -18.64
N LEU A 271 -2.94 4.34 -19.65
CA LEU A 271 -3.35 2.99 -20.05
C LEU A 271 -2.17 2.23 -20.66
N PRO A 272 -1.97 0.96 -20.30
CA PRO A 272 -0.89 0.15 -20.89
C PRO A 272 -1.15 -0.16 -22.36
N LEU A 273 -0.08 -0.46 -23.09
CA LEU A 273 -0.21 -1.08 -24.40
C LEU A 273 -0.82 -2.50 -24.27
N GLU A 274 -1.43 -3.02 -25.33
CA GLU A 274 -2.14 -4.30 -25.32
C GLU A 274 -1.28 -5.46 -24.76
N ASN A 275 -0.02 -5.53 -25.15
CA ASN A 275 0.90 -6.56 -24.64
C ASN A 275 1.22 -6.39 -23.14
N GLN A 276 1.25 -5.16 -22.64
CA GLN A 276 1.47 -4.85 -21.22
C GLN A 276 0.20 -5.16 -20.42
N ASP A 277 -0.99 -4.77 -20.92
CA ASP A 277 -2.29 -5.11 -20.30
C ASP A 277 -2.40 -6.63 -20.14
N LYS A 278 -2.20 -7.39 -21.20
CA LYS A 278 -2.23 -8.85 -21.18
C LYS A 278 -1.24 -9.44 -20.16
N LYS A 279 -0.04 -8.86 -20.08
CA LYS A 279 0.97 -9.31 -19.11
C LYS A 279 0.53 -9.07 -17.66
N ILE A 280 -0.05 -7.90 -17.36
CA ILE A 280 -0.52 -7.57 -16.01
C ILE A 280 -1.67 -8.50 -15.62
N ARG A 281 -2.67 -8.69 -16.50
CA ARG A 281 -3.79 -9.62 -16.28
C ARG A 281 -3.33 -11.07 -16.10
N ASN A 282 -2.41 -11.55 -16.92
CA ASN A 282 -1.85 -12.89 -16.80
C ASN A 282 -1.10 -13.06 -15.47
N SER A 283 -0.37 -12.03 -15.03
CA SER A 283 0.33 -12.06 -13.75
C SER A 283 -0.63 -12.09 -12.57
N PHE A 284 -1.68 -11.28 -12.60
CA PHE A 284 -2.76 -11.30 -11.61
C PHE A 284 -3.43 -12.68 -11.56
N GLY A 285 -3.79 -13.23 -12.71
CA GLY A 285 -4.37 -14.57 -12.82
C GLY A 285 -3.46 -15.68 -12.30
N PHE A 286 -2.15 -15.60 -12.61
CA PHE A 286 -1.16 -16.56 -12.11
C PHE A 286 -1.05 -16.55 -10.59
N VAL A 287 -0.96 -15.36 -9.98
CA VAL A 287 -0.90 -15.24 -8.50
C VAL A 287 -2.19 -15.78 -7.89
N SER A 288 -3.35 -15.39 -8.44
CA SER A 288 -4.67 -15.85 -7.98
C SER A 288 -4.79 -17.38 -8.04
N ASP A 289 -4.26 -17.99 -9.08
CA ASP A 289 -4.30 -19.45 -9.24
C ASP A 289 -3.42 -20.17 -8.21
N LYS A 290 -2.24 -19.62 -7.93
CA LYS A 290 -1.32 -20.17 -6.93
C LYS A 290 -1.80 -20.01 -5.48
N LEU A 291 -2.60 -18.99 -5.18
CA LEU A 291 -3.22 -18.80 -3.86
C LEU A 291 -4.20 -19.93 -3.50
N LYS A 292 -4.80 -20.61 -4.48
CA LYS A 292 -5.72 -21.73 -4.27
C LYS A 292 -5.07 -22.95 -3.61
N ASN A 293 -3.75 -23.12 -3.76
CA ASN A 293 -2.99 -24.21 -3.18
C ASN A 293 -1.97 -23.69 -2.18
N VAL A 294 -2.09 -24.07 -0.90
CA VAL A 294 -1.23 -23.58 0.18
C VAL A 294 0.25 -23.89 -0.06
N GLN A 295 0.59 -25.09 -0.57
CA GLN A 295 1.98 -25.49 -0.81
C GLN A 295 2.61 -24.67 -1.95
N ASP A 296 1.87 -24.50 -3.05
CA ASP A 296 2.29 -23.68 -4.17
C ASP A 296 2.52 -22.24 -3.71
N TYR A 297 1.51 -21.65 -3.05
CA TYR A 297 1.56 -20.29 -2.53
C TYR A 297 2.81 -20.05 -1.68
N ILE A 298 3.04 -20.86 -0.63
CA ILE A 298 4.19 -20.71 0.28
C ILE A 298 5.52 -20.86 -0.48
N SER A 299 5.59 -21.78 -1.42
CA SER A 299 6.79 -21.99 -2.24
C SER A 299 7.11 -20.75 -3.09
N PHE A 300 6.12 -20.18 -3.78
CA PHE A 300 6.28 -18.98 -4.58
C PHE A 300 6.58 -17.73 -3.73
N TYR A 301 5.90 -17.56 -2.56
CA TYR A 301 6.20 -16.51 -1.61
C TYR A 301 7.67 -16.58 -1.16
N LYS A 302 8.14 -17.73 -0.68
CA LYS A 302 9.53 -17.94 -0.24
C LYS A 302 10.53 -17.62 -1.35
N MET A 303 10.24 -18.05 -2.59
CA MET A 303 11.09 -17.75 -3.75
C MET A 303 11.18 -16.25 -4.03
N GLN A 304 10.05 -15.52 -4.04
CA GLN A 304 10.03 -14.08 -4.26
C GLN A 304 10.70 -13.34 -3.12
N TYR A 305 10.37 -13.67 -1.87
CA TYR A 305 10.99 -13.08 -0.69
C TYR A 305 12.53 -13.19 -0.73
N ARG A 306 13.06 -14.38 -1.02
CA ARG A 306 14.52 -14.59 -1.16
C ARG A 306 15.12 -13.70 -2.25
N LYS A 307 14.46 -13.61 -3.40
CA LYS A 307 14.92 -12.78 -4.51
C LYS A 307 14.97 -11.30 -4.14
N GLU A 308 13.92 -10.78 -3.50
CA GLU A 308 13.87 -9.37 -3.09
C GLU A 308 14.89 -9.08 -1.98
N MET A 309 15.08 -9.97 -1.02
CA MET A 309 16.11 -9.83 0.01
C MET A 309 17.52 -9.76 -0.57
N ILE A 310 17.84 -10.61 -1.56
CA ILE A 310 19.13 -10.58 -2.26
C ILE A 310 19.29 -9.28 -3.04
N SER A 311 18.27 -8.87 -3.78
CA SER A 311 18.27 -7.63 -4.57
C SER A 311 18.48 -6.40 -3.68
N HIS A 312 17.79 -6.33 -2.54
CA HIS A 312 17.94 -5.25 -1.57
C HIS A 312 19.34 -5.22 -0.97
N SER A 313 19.88 -6.38 -0.56
CA SER A 313 21.23 -6.47 -0.02
C SER A 313 22.28 -6.01 -1.02
N LEU A 314 22.18 -6.41 -2.28
CA LEU A 314 23.08 -5.98 -3.35
C LEU A 314 22.97 -4.46 -3.62
N SER A 315 21.74 -3.92 -3.63
CA SER A 315 21.53 -2.47 -3.81
C SER A 315 22.15 -1.66 -2.68
N THR A 316 21.99 -2.12 -1.44
CA THR A 316 22.60 -1.50 -0.25
C THR A 316 24.12 -1.53 -0.32
N LEU A 317 24.72 -2.67 -0.69
CA LEU A 317 26.17 -2.80 -0.88
C LEU A 317 26.67 -1.86 -1.98
N PHE A 318 25.96 -1.76 -3.09
CA PHE A 318 26.32 -0.87 -4.18
C PHE A 318 26.22 0.62 -3.80
N PHE A 319 25.18 0.98 -3.03
CA PHE A 319 25.00 2.32 -2.50
C PHE A 319 26.16 2.70 -1.54
N LEU A 320 26.51 1.82 -0.61
CA LEU A 320 27.64 2.02 0.30
C LEU A 320 28.97 2.18 -0.45
N TYR A 321 29.19 1.38 -1.48
CA TYR A 321 30.37 1.53 -2.34
C TYR A 321 30.40 2.89 -3.04
N LYS A 322 29.29 3.35 -3.61
CA LYS A 322 29.22 4.65 -4.28
C LYS A 322 29.40 5.84 -3.34
N THR A 323 28.82 5.77 -2.14
CA THR A 323 28.78 6.91 -1.21
C THR A 323 30.01 7.00 -0.29
N LYS A 324 30.56 5.87 0.15
CA LYS A 324 31.67 5.80 1.11
C LYS A 324 32.99 5.31 0.48
N GLY A 325 33.01 5.04 -0.81
CA GLY A 325 34.17 4.48 -1.51
C GLY A 325 34.53 3.07 -1.03
N ILE A 326 35.63 2.51 -1.59
CA ILE A 326 36.04 1.13 -1.31
C ILE A 326 36.42 0.89 0.16
N VAL A 327 37.09 1.87 0.80
CA VAL A 327 37.53 1.75 2.21
C VAL A 327 36.33 1.79 3.16
N GLY A 328 35.39 2.74 2.96
CA GLY A 328 34.15 2.80 3.74
C GLY A 328 33.28 1.57 3.54
N PHE A 329 33.18 1.08 2.31
CA PHE A 329 32.49 -0.17 1.98
C PHE A 329 33.11 -1.36 2.74
N LEU A 330 34.44 -1.57 2.67
CA LEU A 330 35.11 -2.67 3.35
C LEU A 330 34.97 -2.59 4.88
N ARG A 331 35.00 -1.37 5.46
CA ARG A 331 34.79 -1.17 6.90
C ARG A 331 33.37 -1.56 7.35
N VAL A 332 32.35 -1.16 6.62
CA VAL A 332 30.97 -1.54 6.91
C VAL A 332 30.74 -3.02 6.65
N PHE A 333 31.30 -3.56 5.58
CA PHE A 333 31.22 -4.97 5.22
C PHE A 333 31.90 -5.86 6.26
N SER A 334 33.12 -5.51 6.73
CA SER A 334 33.83 -6.27 7.76
C SER A 334 33.10 -6.29 9.11
N ASN A 335 32.49 -5.17 9.49
CA ASN A 335 31.72 -5.07 10.73
C ASN A 335 30.37 -5.81 10.68
N ARG A 336 29.83 -6.06 9.49
CA ARG A 336 28.51 -6.68 9.26
C ARG A 336 28.54 -7.99 8.49
N ILE A 337 29.74 -8.53 8.26
CA ILE A 337 29.87 -9.80 7.53
C ILE A 337 29.10 -10.94 8.22
N TRP A 338 29.05 -10.91 9.55
CA TRP A 338 28.29 -11.88 10.34
C TRP A 338 26.79 -11.71 10.18
N ASP A 339 26.25 -10.48 10.09
CA ASP A 339 24.85 -10.23 9.80
C ASP A 339 24.47 -10.71 8.41
N VAL A 340 25.33 -10.44 7.42
CA VAL A 340 25.17 -10.93 6.05
C VAL A 340 25.22 -12.46 6.00
N ILE A 341 26.17 -13.07 6.69
CA ILE A 341 26.31 -14.53 6.79
C ILE A 341 25.08 -15.13 7.49
N GLU A 342 24.59 -14.50 8.56
CA GLU A 342 23.40 -14.96 9.29
C GLU A 342 22.13 -14.85 8.43
N ILE A 343 21.98 -13.75 7.67
CA ILE A 343 20.92 -13.61 6.68
C ILE A 343 21.02 -14.71 5.62
N PHE A 344 22.21 -14.98 5.09
CA PHE A 344 22.43 -16.08 4.15
C PHE A 344 22.15 -17.44 4.76
N LYS A 345 22.57 -17.68 6.00
CA LYS A 345 22.25 -18.93 6.73
C LYS A 345 20.73 -19.09 6.91
N ARG A 346 20.03 -18.03 7.33
CA ARG A 346 18.55 -18.04 7.46
C ARG A 346 17.86 -18.27 6.11
N LEU A 347 18.40 -17.72 5.03
CA LEU A 347 17.91 -17.96 3.67
C LEU A 347 18.14 -19.39 3.18
N LEU A 348 19.20 -20.07 3.64
CA LEU A 348 19.55 -21.43 3.25
C LEU A 348 18.92 -22.49 4.17
N GLN A 349 18.59 -22.14 5.40
CA GLN A 349 17.93 -23.06 6.33
C GLN A 349 16.43 -23.17 5.99
N ASP A 350 16.03 -24.36 5.59
CA ASP A 350 14.62 -24.74 5.41
C ASP A 350 13.97 -24.87 6.80
N ARG A 351 13.38 -23.80 7.31
CA ARG A 351 12.61 -23.83 8.56
C ARG A 351 11.13 -23.66 8.26
N SER A 352 10.38 -24.71 8.55
CA SER A 352 8.93 -24.78 8.60
C SER A 352 8.29 -23.86 9.67
N LYS A 353 9.09 -23.08 10.40
CA LYS A 353 8.70 -22.08 11.40
C LYS A 353 9.47 -20.79 11.15
N MET A 354 9.04 -19.99 10.20
CA MET A 354 9.37 -18.57 10.23
C MET A 354 8.36 -17.89 11.19
N SER A 355 8.74 -17.75 12.45
CA SER A 355 8.13 -16.74 13.29
C SER A 355 8.44 -15.38 12.66
N TYR A 356 7.43 -14.57 12.49
CA TYR A 356 7.57 -13.16 12.10
C TYR A 356 8.26 -12.47 13.28
N ASP A 357 9.48 -12.07 13.05
CA ASP A 357 10.21 -11.21 13.96
C ASP A 357 9.95 -9.78 13.50
N ALA A 358 8.91 -9.16 14.07
CA ALA A 358 8.59 -7.74 13.82
C ALA A 358 9.80 -6.86 14.15
N ASP A 359 10.60 -7.26 15.14
CA ASP A 359 11.84 -6.61 15.53
C ASP A 359 12.91 -6.69 14.43
N ALA A 360 12.96 -7.79 13.66
CA ALA A 360 13.93 -7.93 12.56
C ALA A 360 13.64 -6.98 11.38
N VAL A 361 12.42 -6.53 11.19
CA VAL A 361 12.06 -5.52 10.17
C VAL A 361 12.30 -4.12 10.71
N GLY A 362 11.97 -3.84 11.97
CA GLY A 362 12.26 -2.57 12.66
C GLY A 362 13.77 -2.34 12.82
N GLU A 363 14.55 -3.37 13.16
CA GLU A 363 16.02 -3.29 13.20
C GLU A 363 16.65 -3.04 11.82
N LYS A 364 16.05 -3.54 10.72
CA LYS A 364 16.56 -3.28 9.37
C LYS A 364 16.39 -1.83 8.93
N HIS A 365 15.30 -1.16 9.29
CA HIS A 365 15.14 0.28 9.08
C HIS A 365 16.08 1.08 9.99
N LYS A 366 16.27 0.67 11.24
CA LYS A 366 17.29 1.26 12.14
C LYS A 366 18.71 1.09 11.61
N LEU A 367 19.02 -0.11 11.05
CA LEU A 367 20.32 -0.42 10.46
C LEU A 367 20.61 0.37 9.17
N SER A 368 19.60 0.73 8.36
CA SER A 368 19.80 1.63 7.22
C SER A 368 20.02 3.08 7.69
N ASN A 369 19.31 3.52 8.72
CA ASN A 369 19.45 4.87 9.28
C ASN A 369 20.78 5.09 10.03
N ASP A 370 21.27 4.09 10.78
CA ASP A 370 22.56 4.16 11.47
C ASP A 370 23.77 4.01 10.52
N ALA A 371 23.57 3.45 9.32
CA ALA A 371 24.61 3.39 8.28
C ALA A 371 24.69 4.70 7.48
N LEU A 372 23.69 5.57 7.59
CA LEU A 372 23.64 6.89 6.93
C LEU A 372 24.14 8.01 7.84
N LYS A 373 24.33 7.78 9.14
CA LYS A 373 25.06 8.63 10.07
C LYS A 373 26.54 8.22 10.12
#